data_95b262723353343e693dd29c6b52cb61
#
_entry.id   95b262723353343e693dd29c6b52cb61
#
_cell.length_a   1.000
_cell.length_b   1.000
_cell.length_c   1.000
_cell.angle_alpha   90.00
_cell.angle_beta   90.00
_cell.angle_gamma   90.00
#
_symmetry.space_group_name_H-M   'P 1'
#
loop_
_entity.id
_entity.type
_entity.pdbx_description
1 polymer ?
#
loop_
_entity_poly.entity_id
_entity_poly.type
_entity_poly.pdbx_seq_one_letter_code
_entity_poly.pdbx_strand_id
1 'polypeptide(L)'
;EPLALGDPDKRVRRVAWCSGGAQGFFHEAAGLDIDCFLTGEASEFVTHLAAETGIGFLAAGHHATERYGIAALGAHLAEKFGIAHEHIDLPNPV
;
A
#
# COMPACT_ATOMS: atom_id res chain seq x y z
N GLU A 1 -6.63 9.00 8.60
CA GLU A 1 -5.19 9.20 8.85
C GLU A 1 -4.48 7.86 8.74
N PRO A 2 -3.37 7.74 8.00
CA PRO A 2 -2.62 6.50 7.89
C PRO A 2 -2.10 5.99 9.24
N LEU A 3 -2.08 4.66 9.41
CA LEU A 3 -1.38 4.02 10.53
C LEU A 3 0.09 3.85 10.14
N ALA A 4 0.99 4.43 10.92
CA ALA A 4 2.43 4.25 10.77
C ALA A 4 3.01 3.54 11.99
N LEU A 5 3.79 2.49 11.76
CA LEU A 5 4.50 1.72 12.78
C LEU A 5 6.00 1.70 12.48
N GLY A 6 6.80 1.67 13.52
CA GLY A 6 8.26 1.69 13.45
C GLY A 6 8.87 2.98 13.98
N ASP A 7 10.18 3.12 13.83
CA ASP A 7 10.92 4.30 14.26
C ASP A 7 10.70 5.45 13.26
N PRO A 8 10.10 6.59 13.68
CA PRO A 8 9.84 7.72 12.80
C PRO A 8 11.12 8.42 12.29
N ASP A 9 12.24 8.25 12.99
CA ASP A 9 13.51 8.86 12.63
C ASP A 9 14.38 7.96 11.74
N LYS A 10 13.92 6.72 11.50
CA LYS A 10 14.65 5.78 10.65
C LYS A 10 14.70 6.27 9.22
N ARG A 11 15.91 6.30 8.65
CA ARG A 11 16.08 6.62 7.24
C ARG A 11 15.56 5.48 6.35
N VAL A 12 14.57 5.77 5.52
CA VAL A 12 14.00 4.85 4.54
C VAL A 12 14.69 5.04 3.20
N ARG A 13 15.26 3.97 2.65
CA ARG A 13 15.92 3.94 1.33
C ARG A 13 15.22 3.00 0.36
N ARG A 14 14.69 1.89 0.88
CA ARG A 14 13.98 0.89 0.08
C ARG A 14 12.59 0.65 0.65
N VAL A 15 11.60 0.76 -0.22
CA VAL A 15 10.19 0.56 0.12
C VAL A 15 9.65 -0.57 -0.74
N ALA A 16 9.00 -1.55 -0.11
CA ALA A 16 8.11 -2.46 -0.81
C ALA A 16 6.66 -1.98 -0.61
N TRP A 17 5.82 -2.14 -1.61
CA TRP A 17 4.42 -1.76 -1.48
C TRP A 17 3.50 -2.74 -2.22
N CYS A 18 2.29 -2.88 -1.68
CA CYS A 18 1.20 -3.57 -2.33
C CYS A 18 -0.10 -2.90 -1.87
N SER A 19 -0.88 -2.33 -2.80
CA SER A 19 -2.12 -1.63 -2.49
C SER A 19 -3.19 -2.58 -1.92
N GLY A 20 -4.24 -2.03 -1.32
CA GLY A 20 -5.36 -2.79 -0.79
C GLY A 20 -5.05 -3.56 0.49
N GLY A 21 -5.62 -4.75 0.66
CA GLY A 21 -5.49 -5.59 1.85
C GLY A 21 -4.28 -6.53 1.82
N ALA A 22 -3.08 -6.01 1.66
CA ALA A 22 -1.86 -6.82 1.50
C ALA A 22 -1.00 -6.96 2.76
N GLN A 23 -1.53 -6.68 3.95
CA GLN A 23 -0.80 -6.80 5.22
C GLN A 23 -0.24 -8.20 5.48
N GLY A 24 -0.89 -9.24 4.96
CA GLY A 24 -0.41 -10.62 5.07
C GLY A 24 0.95 -10.87 4.40
N PHE A 25 1.28 -10.12 3.37
CA PHE A 25 2.57 -10.21 2.68
C PHE A 25 3.73 -9.53 3.43
N PHE A 26 3.46 -8.87 4.56
CA PHE A 26 4.53 -8.23 5.32
C PHE A 26 5.55 -9.24 5.85
N HIS A 27 5.16 -10.47 6.19
CA HIS A 27 6.11 -11.53 6.57
C HIS A 27 7.11 -11.84 5.46
N GLU A 28 6.61 -11.95 4.22
CA GLU A 28 7.47 -12.22 3.05
C GLU A 28 8.35 -11.00 2.74
N ALA A 29 7.77 -9.80 2.79
CA ALA A 29 8.49 -8.55 2.58
C ALA A 29 9.59 -8.32 3.63
N ALA A 30 9.38 -8.72 4.88
CA ALA A 30 10.37 -8.62 5.95
C ALA A 30 11.61 -9.50 5.71
N GLY A 31 11.50 -10.53 4.88
CA GLY A 31 12.64 -11.35 4.40
C GLY A 31 13.47 -10.68 3.30
N LEU A 32 13.01 -9.56 2.76
CA LEU A 32 13.72 -8.77 1.76
C LEU A 32 14.52 -7.66 2.44
N ASP A 33 15.52 -7.13 1.73
CA ASP A 33 16.32 -5.99 2.23
C ASP A 33 15.54 -4.67 2.00
N ILE A 34 14.52 -4.43 2.83
CA ILE A 34 13.66 -3.24 2.80
C ILE A 34 13.69 -2.49 4.14
N ASP A 35 13.38 -1.22 4.10
CA ASP A 35 13.26 -0.37 5.29
C ASP A 35 11.82 -0.12 5.70
N CYS A 36 10.88 -0.20 4.74
CA CYS A 36 9.47 0.07 4.97
C CYS A 36 8.58 -0.76 4.02
N PHE A 37 7.44 -1.21 4.53
CA PHE A 37 6.37 -1.84 3.77
C PHE A 37 5.11 -0.96 3.80
N LEU A 38 4.54 -0.66 2.63
CA LEU A 38 3.34 0.15 2.49
C LEU A 38 2.20 -0.69 1.91
N THR A 39 1.04 -0.64 2.56
CA THR A 39 -0.20 -1.27 2.08
C THR A 39 -1.44 -0.46 2.48
N GLY A 40 -2.63 -0.94 2.20
CA GLY A 40 -3.86 -0.26 2.56
C GLY A 40 -4.38 -0.59 3.96
N GLU A 41 -4.19 -1.83 4.43
CA GLU A 41 -4.76 -2.32 5.69
C GLU A 41 -3.70 -2.79 6.68
N ALA A 42 -4.12 -2.93 7.95
CA ALA A 42 -3.31 -3.49 9.02
C ALA A 42 -4.08 -4.59 9.77
N SER A 43 -3.35 -5.55 10.31
CA SER A 43 -3.82 -6.54 11.27
C SER A 43 -2.94 -6.49 12.52
N GLU A 44 -3.40 -7.03 13.63
CA GLU A 44 -2.70 -6.94 14.93
C GLU A 44 -1.22 -7.38 14.84
N PHE A 45 -0.93 -8.46 14.13
CA PHE A 45 0.41 -9.02 14.05
C PHE A 45 1.45 -8.08 13.40
N VAL A 46 1.03 -7.13 12.55
CA VAL A 46 1.98 -6.22 11.88
C VAL A 46 2.70 -5.32 12.87
N THR A 47 2.06 -5.00 14.01
CA THR A 47 2.69 -4.22 15.08
C THR A 47 3.88 -4.96 15.68
N HIS A 48 3.70 -6.23 15.97
CA HIS A 48 4.76 -7.07 16.52
C HIS A 48 5.88 -7.29 15.51
N LEU A 49 5.53 -7.61 14.29
CA LEU A 49 6.51 -7.85 13.23
C LEU A 49 7.33 -6.60 12.91
N ALA A 50 6.71 -5.42 12.86
CA ALA A 50 7.42 -4.16 12.67
C ALA A 50 8.41 -3.89 13.82
N ALA A 51 7.99 -4.14 15.08
CA ALA A 51 8.85 -3.96 16.25
C ALA A 51 10.02 -4.95 16.27
N GLU A 52 9.79 -6.22 15.92
CA GLU A 52 10.81 -7.28 15.94
C GLU A 52 11.84 -7.13 14.81
N THR A 53 11.39 -6.72 13.63
CA THR A 53 12.26 -6.59 12.45
C THR A 53 12.90 -5.21 12.32
N GLY A 54 12.34 -4.20 12.98
CA GLY A 54 12.72 -2.81 12.79
C GLY A 54 12.37 -2.25 11.41
N ILE A 55 11.52 -2.95 10.63
CA ILE A 55 11.01 -2.49 9.34
C ILE A 55 9.77 -1.64 9.59
N GLY A 56 9.73 -0.43 9.02
CA GLY A 56 8.54 0.42 9.09
C GLY A 56 7.36 -0.20 8.36
N PHE A 57 6.15 -0.01 8.89
CA PHE A 57 4.91 -0.44 8.26
C PHE A 57 3.94 0.74 8.14
N LEU A 58 3.36 0.93 6.95
CA LEU A 58 2.41 2.00 6.69
C LEU A 58 1.12 1.43 6.08
N ALA A 59 0.00 1.57 6.80
CA ALA A 59 -1.32 1.30 6.27
C ALA A 59 -2.01 2.61 5.89
N ALA A 60 -2.24 2.82 4.59
CA ALA A 60 -2.67 4.10 4.03
C ALA A 60 -4.12 4.11 3.52
N GLY A 61 -4.90 3.07 3.81
CA GLY A 61 -6.28 2.87 3.37
C GLY A 61 -6.39 1.94 2.17
N HIS A 62 -7.29 0.96 2.24
CA HIS A 62 -7.51 0.01 1.13
C HIS A 62 -7.96 0.75 -0.12
N HIS A 63 -9.10 1.40 -0.05
CA HIS A 63 -9.63 2.19 -1.17
C HIS A 63 -8.66 3.29 -1.61
N ALA A 64 -8.06 4.00 -0.66
CA ALA A 64 -7.14 5.10 -0.95
C ALA A 64 -5.91 4.65 -1.76
N THR A 65 -5.41 3.43 -1.55
CA THR A 65 -4.24 2.91 -2.26
C THR A 65 -4.57 2.21 -3.58
N GLU A 66 -5.78 1.66 -3.74
CA GLU A 66 -6.16 0.91 -4.96
C GLU A 66 -6.78 1.76 -6.07
N ARG A 67 -7.46 2.84 -5.74
CA ARG A 67 -8.23 3.65 -6.71
C ARG A 67 -7.40 4.18 -7.89
N TYR A 68 -6.14 4.43 -7.70
CA TYR A 68 -5.26 5.01 -8.74
C TYR A 68 -4.92 4.03 -9.85
N GLY A 69 -4.70 2.76 -9.53
CA GLY A 69 -4.32 1.74 -10.50
C GLY A 69 -5.38 1.53 -11.57
N ILE A 70 -6.64 1.35 -11.16
CA ILE A 70 -7.73 1.11 -12.10
C ILE A 70 -8.06 2.35 -12.95
N ALA A 71 -7.97 3.56 -12.38
CA ALA A 71 -8.16 4.79 -13.12
C ALA A 71 -7.08 4.97 -14.20
N ALA A 72 -5.82 4.71 -13.85
CA ALA A 72 -4.69 4.79 -14.78
C ALA A 72 -4.79 3.73 -15.89
N LEU A 73 -5.18 2.49 -15.55
CA LEU A 73 -5.40 1.44 -16.54
C LEU A 73 -6.51 1.80 -17.53
N GLY A 74 -7.65 2.29 -17.02
CA GLY A 74 -8.76 2.72 -17.85
C GLY A 74 -8.38 3.84 -18.83
N ALA A 75 -7.65 4.85 -18.35
CA ALA A 75 -7.15 5.95 -19.18
C ALA A 75 -6.18 5.43 -20.26
N HIS A 76 -5.27 4.53 -19.92
CA HIS A 76 -4.34 3.92 -20.88
C HIS A 76 -5.06 3.12 -21.97
N LEU A 77 -6.07 2.32 -21.60
CA LEU A 77 -6.85 1.54 -22.56
C LEU A 77 -7.67 2.46 -23.49
N ALA A 78 -8.23 3.54 -22.95
CA ALA A 78 -8.95 4.53 -23.74
C ALA A 78 -8.06 5.17 -24.81
N GLU A 79 -6.86 5.58 -24.42
CA GLU A 79 -5.87 6.16 -25.34
C GLU A 79 -5.42 5.14 -26.40
N LYS A 80 -5.06 3.92 -25.97
CA LYS A 80 -4.51 2.89 -26.85
C LYS A 80 -5.51 2.36 -27.87
N PHE A 81 -6.77 2.19 -27.48
CA PHE A 81 -7.79 1.54 -28.29
C PHE A 81 -8.88 2.49 -28.79
N GLY A 82 -8.84 3.77 -28.44
CA GLY A 82 -9.84 4.76 -28.87
C GLY A 82 -11.25 4.49 -28.31
N ILE A 83 -11.33 3.87 -27.12
CA ILE A 83 -12.61 3.56 -26.46
C ILE A 83 -12.94 4.64 -25.41
N ALA A 84 -14.23 4.82 -25.12
CA ALA A 84 -14.65 5.69 -24.04
C ALA A 84 -14.28 5.07 -22.68
N HIS A 85 -13.84 5.90 -21.74
CA HIS A 85 -13.52 5.51 -20.37
C HIS A 85 -14.13 6.51 -19.40
N GLU A 86 -14.75 6.01 -18.35
CA GLU A 86 -15.25 6.81 -17.23
C GLU A 86 -14.83 6.12 -15.91
N HIS A 87 -14.17 6.86 -15.02
CA HIS A 87 -13.86 6.40 -13.69
C HIS A 87 -14.89 6.90 -12.70
N ILE A 88 -15.64 6.00 -12.08
CA ILE A 88 -16.63 6.31 -11.06
C ILE A 88 -15.99 6.12 -9.68
N ASP A 89 -15.70 7.20 -8.99
CA ASP A 89 -15.14 7.18 -7.65
C ASP A 89 -16.25 7.18 -6.60
N LEU A 90 -16.39 6.10 -5.88
CA LEU A 90 -17.33 5.97 -4.75
C LEU A 90 -16.54 6.12 -3.44
N PRO A 91 -16.83 7.14 -2.62
CA PRO A 91 -16.13 7.33 -1.35
C PRO A 91 -16.22 6.09 -0.45
N ASN A 92 -15.07 5.64 0.04
CA ASN A 92 -14.96 4.54 0.99
C ASN A 92 -13.95 4.93 2.08
N PRO A 93 -14.29 4.85 3.37
CA PRO A 93 -13.39 5.24 4.45
C PRO A 93 -12.29 4.20 4.76
N VAL A 94 -12.35 3.00 4.20
CA VAL A 94 -11.39 1.90 4.43
C VAL A 94 -10.29 1.88 3.40
#